data_914bcdf65b99cea7089e1872c26bc83a
#
_entry.id   914bcdf65b99cea7089e1872c26bc83a
#
_cell.length_a   1.000
_cell.length_b   1.000
_cell.length_c   1.000
_cell.angle_alpha   90.00
_cell.angle_beta   90.00
_cell.angle_gamma   90.00
#
_symmetry.space_group_name_H-M   'P 1'
#
loop_
_entity.id
_entity.type
_entity.pdbx_description
1 polymer ?
#
loop_
_entity_poly.entity_id
_entity_poly.type
_entity_poly.pdbx_seq_one_letter_code
_entity_poly.pdbx_strand_id
1 'polypeptide(L)'
;MKIRGLSYQGGVFFFGASFISRAYVSSEGKIHAELLPLSVRSYLRVAAVVTGAMPVWYKLTATAWLIAVVFQLLPLYSFLLFVMGTHFIFPQQLKKFHGAEHKVFSFTGVPKKSSWKRVARASITNQHCSTNIVFIYFVLFLVIASPVYIVSSPGNVFIAVSAYISLPMAFLAEELLQRHFAGSRNTWLKPSFWLQRNITCSVPEKVHVQTAITAFRMLAEREFPHRPGRKRKEQLFMAIVDVTVSPIDKQGTGMSDTVAKIQDVLEKHNDKIDIEMTPMSTLLEGNIDDLLQAVREIHEIPFEEGYQRVSTNIRIDDRRDAEGKQMKKKMEAVRNARKQ
;
A
#
# COMPACT_ATOMS: atom_id res chain seq x y z
N MET A 1 10.25 -7.71 -0.44
CA MET A 1 9.03 -8.50 -0.71
C MET A 1 8.05 -7.64 -1.48
N LYS A 2 7.48 -8.13 -2.58
CA LYS A 2 6.70 -7.34 -3.53
C LYS A 2 5.23 -7.77 -3.42
N ILE A 3 4.34 -6.90 -2.96
CA ILE A 3 2.89 -7.14 -3.03
C ILE A 3 2.47 -6.91 -4.48
N ARG A 4 1.64 -7.81 -5.02
CA ARG A 4 1.04 -7.69 -6.36
C ARG A 4 -0.47 -7.50 -6.21
N GLY A 5 -1.09 -6.72 -7.08
CA GLY A 5 -2.53 -6.54 -7.13
C GLY A 5 -3.15 -7.21 -8.34
N LEU A 6 -4.43 -7.55 -8.23
CA LEU A 6 -5.26 -8.05 -9.31
C LEU A 6 -6.68 -7.55 -9.09
N SER A 7 -7.13 -6.65 -9.94
CA SER A 7 -8.49 -6.12 -9.90
C SER A 7 -9.44 -6.94 -10.76
N TYR A 8 -10.68 -7.05 -10.34
CA TYR A 8 -11.76 -7.67 -11.08
C TYR A 8 -13.05 -6.85 -10.93
N GLN A 9 -14.11 -7.23 -11.60
CA GLN A 9 -15.32 -6.40 -11.71
C GLN A 9 -16.05 -6.15 -10.37
N GLY A 10 -15.85 -7.02 -9.37
CA GLY A 10 -16.46 -6.88 -8.04
C GLY A 10 -15.54 -6.43 -6.94
N GLY A 11 -14.22 -6.31 -7.17
CA GLY A 11 -13.27 -6.01 -6.11
C GLY A 11 -11.79 -6.11 -6.50
N VAL A 12 -10.94 -6.32 -5.49
CA VAL A 12 -9.49 -6.36 -5.64
C VAL A 12 -8.90 -7.50 -4.82
N PHE A 13 -7.92 -8.19 -5.39
CA PHE A 13 -7.02 -9.11 -4.71
C PHE A 13 -5.65 -8.47 -4.51
N PHE A 14 -4.99 -8.77 -3.41
CA PHE A 14 -3.56 -8.53 -3.22
C PHE A 14 -2.86 -9.82 -2.81
N PHE A 15 -1.73 -10.07 -3.43
CA PHE A 15 -0.91 -11.27 -3.23
C PHE A 15 0.34 -10.90 -2.45
N GLY A 16 0.55 -11.57 -1.33
CA GLY A 16 1.75 -11.50 -0.50
C GLY A 16 2.67 -12.69 -0.72
N ALA A 17 3.53 -12.97 0.26
CA ALA A 17 4.41 -14.16 0.25
C ALA A 17 3.70 -15.42 0.73
N SER A 18 2.80 -15.28 1.70
CA SER A 18 2.13 -16.40 2.37
C SER A 18 0.61 -16.36 2.25
N PHE A 19 0.05 -15.20 1.91
CA PHE A 19 -1.39 -14.99 1.88
C PHE A 19 -1.84 -14.21 0.65
N ILE A 20 -3.11 -14.40 0.29
CA ILE A 20 -3.87 -13.63 -0.68
C ILE A 20 -5.01 -12.95 0.08
N SER A 21 -5.11 -11.65 0.02
CA SER A 21 -6.28 -10.93 0.52
C SER A 21 -7.23 -10.59 -0.62
N ARG A 22 -8.52 -10.62 -0.35
CA ARG A 22 -9.58 -10.18 -1.24
C ARG A 22 -10.46 -9.20 -0.50
N ALA A 23 -10.86 -8.10 -1.16
CA ALA A 23 -12.04 -7.34 -0.74
C ALA A 23 -12.94 -7.09 -1.94
N TYR A 24 -14.24 -7.12 -1.67
CA TYR A 24 -15.28 -6.96 -2.70
C TYR A 24 -16.51 -6.26 -2.15
N VAL A 25 -17.29 -5.72 -3.06
CA VAL A 25 -18.56 -5.06 -2.74
C VAL A 25 -19.69 -6.04 -2.99
N SER A 26 -20.55 -6.26 -1.98
CA SER A 26 -21.75 -7.08 -2.12
C SER A 26 -22.84 -6.34 -2.90
N SER A 27 -23.91 -7.05 -3.27
CA SER A 27 -25.12 -6.46 -3.89
C SER A 27 -25.78 -5.38 -3.01
N GLU A 28 -25.57 -5.46 -1.70
CA GLU A 28 -26.05 -4.47 -0.71
C GLU A 28 -25.13 -3.25 -0.57
N GLY A 29 -24.04 -3.17 -1.36
CA GLY A 29 -23.04 -2.08 -1.25
C GLY A 29 -22.11 -2.19 -0.07
N LYS A 30 -22.13 -3.28 0.72
CA LYS A 30 -21.23 -3.52 1.84
C LYS A 30 -19.89 -4.09 1.37
N ILE A 31 -18.80 -3.63 2.01
CA ILE A 31 -17.45 -4.13 1.71
C ILE A 31 -17.17 -5.35 2.58
N HIS A 32 -16.97 -6.49 1.94
CA HIS A 32 -16.51 -7.73 2.55
C HIS A 32 -15.03 -7.94 2.25
N ALA A 33 -14.35 -8.65 3.16
CA ALA A 33 -12.94 -8.98 2.96
C ALA A 33 -12.64 -10.38 3.53
N GLU A 34 -11.77 -11.09 2.84
CA GLU A 34 -11.31 -12.42 3.21
C GLU A 34 -9.80 -12.56 2.99
N LEU A 35 -9.19 -13.46 3.77
CA LEU A 35 -7.78 -13.80 3.67
C LEU A 35 -7.66 -15.28 3.35
N LEU A 36 -6.90 -15.61 2.31
CA LEU A 36 -6.69 -16.96 1.84
C LEU A 36 -5.20 -17.33 2.00
N PRO A 37 -4.83 -18.56 2.38
CA PRO A 37 -3.45 -18.99 2.33
C PRO A 37 -2.98 -19.06 0.86
N LEU A 38 -1.69 -18.83 0.63
CA LEU A 38 -1.10 -18.96 -0.71
C LEU A 38 -1.00 -20.46 -1.05
N SER A 39 -1.92 -20.96 -1.88
CA SER A 39 -2.01 -22.37 -2.28
C SER A 39 -2.60 -22.50 -3.68
N VAL A 40 -2.39 -23.64 -4.33
CA VAL A 40 -2.98 -23.94 -5.65
C VAL A 40 -4.50 -23.79 -5.61
N ARG A 41 -5.15 -24.29 -4.53
CA ARG A 41 -6.60 -24.15 -4.35
C ARG A 41 -7.05 -22.70 -4.32
N SER A 42 -6.28 -21.84 -3.66
CA SER A 42 -6.57 -20.40 -3.59
C SER A 42 -6.41 -19.73 -4.95
N TYR A 43 -5.39 -20.11 -5.74
CA TYR A 43 -5.25 -19.62 -7.12
C TYR A 43 -6.41 -20.05 -8.01
N LEU A 44 -6.86 -21.30 -7.93
CA LEU A 44 -8.05 -21.77 -8.65
C LEU A 44 -9.31 -20.99 -8.23
N ARG A 45 -9.45 -20.70 -6.92
CA ARG A 45 -10.55 -19.86 -6.43
C ARG A 45 -10.47 -18.44 -6.97
N VAL A 46 -9.30 -17.82 -7.02
CA VAL A 46 -9.09 -16.50 -7.63
C VAL A 46 -9.49 -16.54 -9.11
N ALA A 47 -9.01 -17.53 -9.87
CA ALA A 47 -9.36 -17.69 -11.28
C ALA A 47 -10.88 -17.82 -11.46
N ALA A 48 -11.54 -18.67 -10.68
CA ALA A 48 -12.99 -18.87 -10.73
C ALA A 48 -13.78 -17.56 -10.41
N VAL A 49 -13.33 -16.80 -9.41
CA VAL A 49 -13.95 -15.51 -9.05
C VAL A 49 -13.79 -14.48 -10.16
N VAL A 50 -12.58 -14.36 -10.70
CA VAL A 50 -12.27 -13.38 -11.76
C VAL A 50 -13.05 -13.71 -13.03
N THR A 51 -13.02 -14.96 -13.49
CA THR A 51 -13.76 -15.40 -14.70
C THR A 51 -15.27 -15.36 -14.48
N GLY A 52 -15.74 -15.76 -13.28
CA GLY A 52 -17.16 -15.69 -12.91
C GLY A 52 -17.71 -14.26 -12.94
N ALA A 53 -16.90 -13.27 -12.52
CA ALA A 53 -17.27 -11.86 -12.48
C ALA A 53 -17.21 -11.16 -13.85
N MET A 54 -16.62 -11.79 -14.88
CA MET A 54 -16.56 -11.18 -16.22
C MET A 54 -17.98 -11.02 -16.83
N PRO A 55 -18.21 -9.96 -17.63
CA PRO A 55 -19.49 -9.75 -18.30
C PRO A 55 -19.89 -10.94 -19.17
N VAL A 56 -21.20 -11.11 -19.36
CA VAL A 56 -21.74 -12.21 -20.19
C VAL A 56 -21.19 -12.16 -21.62
N TRP A 57 -21.16 -10.97 -22.23
CA TRP A 57 -20.62 -10.80 -23.58
C TRP A 57 -19.17 -11.29 -23.70
N TYR A 58 -18.32 -11.00 -22.68
CA TYR A 58 -16.93 -11.45 -22.65
C TYR A 58 -16.83 -12.99 -22.60
N LYS A 59 -17.65 -13.60 -21.72
CA LYS A 59 -17.68 -15.07 -21.60
C LYS A 59 -18.12 -15.72 -22.92
N LEU A 60 -19.16 -15.18 -23.54
CA LEU A 60 -19.65 -15.69 -24.82
C LEU A 60 -18.60 -15.54 -25.94
N THR A 61 -17.96 -14.37 -26.05
CA THR A 61 -16.90 -14.16 -27.05
C THR A 61 -15.70 -15.05 -26.80
N ALA A 62 -15.23 -15.19 -25.56
CA ALA A 62 -14.10 -16.06 -25.22
C ALA A 62 -14.42 -17.54 -25.50
N THR A 63 -15.65 -17.98 -25.17
CA THR A 63 -16.09 -19.35 -25.47
C THR A 63 -16.21 -19.59 -26.97
N ALA A 64 -16.83 -18.67 -27.72
CA ALA A 64 -16.92 -18.79 -29.18
C ALA A 64 -15.54 -18.81 -29.84
N TRP A 65 -14.61 -17.96 -29.36
CA TRP A 65 -13.24 -17.95 -29.86
C TRP A 65 -12.50 -19.29 -29.57
N LEU A 66 -12.66 -19.82 -28.35
CA LEU A 66 -12.09 -21.11 -27.99
C LEU A 66 -12.65 -22.26 -28.85
N ILE A 67 -13.96 -22.26 -29.07
CA ILE A 67 -14.61 -23.22 -29.98
C ILE A 67 -14.04 -23.11 -31.38
N ALA A 68 -13.90 -21.89 -31.93
CA ALA A 68 -13.33 -21.69 -33.25
C ALA A 68 -11.88 -22.20 -33.34
N VAL A 69 -11.09 -22.05 -32.28
CA VAL A 69 -9.73 -22.61 -32.22
C VAL A 69 -9.76 -24.14 -32.17
N VAL A 70 -10.64 -24.74 -31.36
CA VAL A 70 -10.78 -26.21 -31.26
C VAL A 70 -11.18 -26.83 -32.60
N PHE A 71 -12.10 -26.18 -33.32
CA PHE A 71 -12.50 -26.60 -34.68
C PHE A 71 -11.56 -26.14 -35.79
N GLN A 72 -10.37 -25.62 -35.45
CA GLN A 72 -9.33 -25.17 -36.39
C GLN A 72 -9.79 -24.03 -37.34
N LEU A 73 -10.89 -23.34 -37.03
CA LEU A 73 -11.35 -22.16 -37.77
C LEU A 73 -10.45 -20.96 -37.52
N LEU A 74 -9.83 -20.90 -36.33
CA LEU A 74 -8.86 -19.90 -35.95
C LEU A 74 -7.57 -20.59 -35.42
N PRO A 75 -6.40 -20.01 -35.70
CA PRO A 75 -5.15 -20.56 -35.18
C PRO A 75 -5.04 -20.34 -33.67
N LEU A 76 -4.34 -21.25 -32.96
CA LEU A 76 -4.21 -21.22 -31.50
C LEU A 76 -3.62 -19.91 -30.96
N TYR A 77 -2.65 -19.31 -31.65
CA TYR A 77 -2.07 -18.04 -31.25
C TYR A 77 -3.06 -16.88 -31.21
N SER A 78 -4.16 -16.96 -31.98
CA SER A 78 -5.21 -15.94 -31.98
C SER A 78 -5.89 -15.83 -30.63
N PHE A 79 -6.00 -16.93 -29.87
CA PHE A 79 -6.55 -16.92 -28.51
C PHE A 79 -5.61 -16.18 -27.54
N LEU A 80 -4.30 -16.33 -27.67
CA LEU A 80 -3.32 -15.56 -26.91
C LEU A 80 -3.44 -14.04 -27.18
N LEU A 81 -3.53 -13.66 -28.45
CA LEU A 81 -3.74 -12.26 -28.86
C LEU A 81 -5.06 -11.70 -28.32
N PHE A 82 -6.14 -12.51 -28.38
CA PHE A 82 -7.43 -12.14 -27.79
C PHE A 82 -7.29 -11.88 -26.28
N VAL A 83 -6.72 -12.80 -25.51
CA VAL A 83 -6.56 -12.68 -24.06
C VAL A 83 -5.70 -11.43 -23.71
N MET A 84 -4.59 -11.20 -24.40
CA MET A 84 -3.77 -10.01 -24.21
C MET A 84 -4.52 -8.73 -24.58
N GLY A 85 -5.26 -8.75 -25.70
CA GLY A 85 -6.05 -7.62 -26.19
C GLY A 85 -7.18 -7.21 -25.25
N THR A 86 -7.72 -8.13 -24.45
CA THR A 86 -8.78 -7.82 -23.48
C THR A 86 -8.41 -6.78 -22.44
N HIS A 87 -7.10 -6.58 -22.19
CA HIS A 87 -6.61 -5.49 -21.33
C HIS A 87 -7.04 -4.10 -21.78
N PHE A 88 -7.31 -3.92 -23.07
CA PHE A 88 -7.72 -2.63 -23.64
C PHE A 88 -9.23 -2.39 -23.61
N ILE A 89 -10.01 -3.44 -23.37
CA ILE A 89 -11.49 -3.40 -23.37
C ILE A 89 -12.12 -3.73 -22.01
N PHE A 90 -11.41 -3.40 -20.93
CA PHE A 90 -11.91 -3.64 -19.58
C PHE A 90 -13.29 -3.00 -19.34
N PRO A 91 -14.23 -3.72 -18.69
CA PRO A 91 -15.49 -3.15 -18.23
C PRO A 91 -15.27 -1.97 -17.27
N GLN A 92 -16.19 -1.01 -17.26
CA GLN A 92 -16.04 0.23 -16.48
C GLN A 92 -15.83 -0.01 -14.98
N GLN A 93 -16.53 -0.97 -14.40
CA GLN A 93 -16.34 -1.31 -12.97
C GLN A 93 -14.95 -1.86 -12.69
N LEU A 94 -14.43 -2.72 -13.57
CA LEU A 94 -13.06 -3.23 -13.45
C LEU A 94 -12.04 -2.09 -13.56
N LYS A 95 -12.22 -1.14 -14.51
CA LYS A 95 -11.34 0.06 -14.62
C LYS A 95 -11.34 0.90 -13.34
N LYS A 96 -12.49 1.04 -12.66
CA LYS A 96 -12.57 1.77 -11.37
C LYS A 96 -11.81 1.03 -10.25
N PHE A 97 -11.97 -0.28 -10.12
CA PHE A 97 -11.22 -1.08 -9.15
C PHE A 97 -9.72 -1.08 -9.45
N HIS A 98 -9.34 -1.19 -10.72
CA HIS A 98 -7.94 -1.12 -11.14
C HIS A 98 -7.30 0.25 -10.85
N GLY A 99 -8.04 1.32 -11.09
CA GLY A 99 -7.62 2.66 -10.68
C GLY A 99 -7.49 2.82 -9.15
N ALA A 100 -8.38 2.19 -8.38
CA ALA A 100 -8.30 2.17 -6.91
C ALA A 100 -7.07 1.40 -6.39
N GLU A 101 -6.77 0.24 -6.99
CA GLU A 101 -5.56 -0.54 -6.73
C GLU A 101 -4.31 0.29 -6.95
N HIS A 102 -4.20 0.97 -8.10
CA HIS A 102 -3.06 1.85 -8.43
C HIS A 102 -2.88 2.97 -7.41
N LYS A 103 -3.97 3.62 -6.99
CA LYS A 103 -3.93 4.70 -6.00
C LYS A 103 -3.46 4.22 -4.64
N VAL A 104 -3.82 3.00 -4.23
CA VAL A 104 -3.33 2.40 -2.99
C VAL A 104 -1.83 2.11 -3.07
N PHE A 105 -1.33 1.59 -4.19
CA PHE A 105 0.11 1.36 -4.40
C PHE A 105 0.94 2.65 -4.51
N SER A 106 0.36 3.70 -5.08
CA SER A 106 1.04 4.98 -5.29
C SER A 106 0.95 5.92 -4.08
N PHE A 107 0.18 5.54 -3.05
CA PHE A 107 0.02 6.36 -1.86
C PHE A 107 1.23 6.24 -0.94
N THR A 108 1.83 7.39 -0.62
CA THR A 108 2.92 7.49 0.35
C THR A 108 2.36 7.52 1.77
N GLY A 109 2.60 6.47 2.54
CA GLY A 109 2.12 6.30 3.90
C GLY A 109 1.19 5.10 4.09
N VAL A 110 0.57 5.00 5.26
CA VAL A 110 -0.34 3.90 5.60
C VAL A 110 -1.76 4.24 5.13
N PRO A 111 -2.31 3.51 4.14
CA PRO A 111 -3.66 3.79 3.68
C PRO A 111 -4.69 3.38 4.74
N LYS A 112 -5.56 4.31 5.17
CA LYS A 112 -6.65 4.08 6.13
C LYS A 112 -8.00 4.40 5.48
N LYS A 113 -9.07 3.68 5.85
CA LYS A 113 -10.44 3.98 5.36
C LYS A 113 -10.87 5.43 5.65
N SER A 114 -10.48 5.97 6.80
CA SER A 114 -10.73 7.38 7.16
C SER A 114 -10.00 8.37 6.26
N SER A 115 -8.82 8.01 5.77
CA SER A 115 -8.02 8.86 4.86
C SER A 115 -8.24 8.57 3.38
N TRP A 116 -9.35 7.95 2.99
CA TRP A 116 -9.64 7.57 1.61
C TRP A 116 -9.51 8.75 0.60
N LYS A 117 -9.89 9.97 1.01
CA LYS A 117 -9.75 11.18 0.15
C LYS A 117 -8.28 11.46 -0.20
N ARG A 118 -7.33 11.23 0.73
CA ARG A 118 -5.89 11.39 0.46
C ARG A 118 -5.38 10.29 -0.47
N VAL A 119 -5.80 9.04 -0.25
CA VAL A 119 -5.48 7.93 -1.16
C VAL A 119 -6.05 8.18 -2.55
N ALA A 120 -7.27 8.70 -2.65
CA ALA A 120 -7.90 9.03 -3.92
C ALA A 120 -7.16 10.12 -4.73
N ARG A 121 -6.33 10.96 -4.09
CA ARG A 121 -5.46 11.94 -4.76
C ARG A 121 -4.13 11.35 -5.26
N ALA A 122 -3.76 10.14 -4.83
CA ALA A 122 -2.55 9.48 -5.30
C ALA A 122 -2.59 9.19 -6.80
N SER A 123 -1.44 8.92 -7.40
CA SER A 123 -1.33 8.62 -8.83
C SER A 123 -2.19 7.42 -9.23
N ILE A 124 -2.85 7.53 -10.37
CA ILE A 124 -3.59 6.42 -10.99
C ILE A 124 -2.68 5.53 -11.85
N THR A 125 -1.42 5.93 -12.07
CA THR A 125 -0.44 5.14 -12.80
C THR A 125 0.44 4.35 -11.83
N ASN A 126 0.77 3.10 -12.22
CA ASN A 126 1.62 2.22 -11.45
C ASN A 126 2.72 1.63 -12.36
N GLN A 127 3.97 1.79 -11.94
CA GLN A 127 5.14 1.26 -12.66
C GLN A 127 5.23 -0.27 -12.67
N HIS A 128 4.46 -0.97 -11.84
CA HIS A 128 4.45 -2.43 -11.73
C HIS A 128 3.12 -3.03 -12.20
N CYS A 129 2.36 -2.29 -13.01
CA CYS A 129 1.10 -2.78 -13.56
C CYS A 129 1.34 -3.78 -14.70
N SER A 130 0.49 -4.80 -14.79
CA SER A 130 0.49 -5.77 -15.89
C SER A 130 0.29 -5.13 -17.28
N THR A 131 -0.32 -3.95 -17.34
CA THR A 131 -0.42 -3.16 -18.58
C THR A 131 0.95 -2.89 -19.21
N ASN A 132 2.03 -2.79 -18.42
CA ASN A 132 3.38 -2.63 -18.94
C ASN A 132 3.81 -3.85 -19.76
N ILE A 133 3.56 -5.05 -19.23
CA ILE A 133 3.90 -6.31 -19.91
C ILE A 133 3.08 -6.46 -21.18
N VAL A 134 1.78 -6.18 -21.12
CA VAL A 134 0.89 -6.26 -22.29
C VAL A 134 1.31 -5.26 -23.37
N PHE A 135 1.68 -4.04 -22.99
CA PHE A 135 2.19 -3.05 -23.94
C PHE A 135 3.50 -3.52 -24.59
N ILE A 136 4.48 -3.98 -23.80
CA ILE A 136 5.75 -4.50 -24.30
C ILE A 136 5.53 -5.72 -25.22
N TYR A 137 4.60 -6.61 -24.83
CA TYR A 137 4.21 -7.76 -25.64
C TYR A 137 3.77 -7.37 -27.05
N PHE A 138 2.82 -6.42 -27.15
CA PHE A 138 2.36 -5.98 -28.47
C PHE A 138 3.43 -5.25 -29.28
N VAL A 139 4.28 -4.45 -28.63
CA VAL A 139 5.41 -3.81 -29.30
C VAL A 139 6.38 -4.87 -29.86
N LEU A 140 6.77 -5.86 -29.06
CA LEU A 140 7.65 -6.94 -29.50
C LEU A 140 7.01 -7.78 -30.60
N PHE A 141 5.73 -8.13 -30.44
CA PHE A 141 4.99 -8.86 -31.48
C PHE A 141 5.00 -8.12 -32.82
N LEU A 142 4.72 -6.83 -32.81
CA LEU A 142 4.76 -6.01 -34.03
C LEU A 142 6.17 -5.88 -34.59
N VAL A 143 7.19 -5.67 -33.75
CA VAL A 143 8.60 -5.55 -34.19
C VAL A 143 9.10 -6.85 -34.80
N ILE A 144 8.70 -8.01 -34.27
CA ILE A 144 9.12 -9.31 -34.80
C ILE A 144 8.32 -9.66 -36.06
N ALA A 145 7.03 -9.40 -36.09
CA ALA A 145 6.16 -9.79 -37.20
C ALA A 145 6.25 -8.89 -38.41
N SER A 146 6.40 -7.55 -38.24
CA SER A 146 6.31 -6.58 -39.33
C SER A 146 7.41 -6.71 -40.43
N PRO A 147 8.72 -6.95 -40.13
CA PRO A 147 9.74 -7.02 -41.16
C PRO A 147 9.49 -8.16 -42.14
N VAL A 148 9.02 -9.31 -41.63
CA VAL A 148 8.75 -10.48 -42.47
C VAL A 148 7.45 -10.29 -43.26
N TYR A 149 6.48 -9.59 -42.70
CA TYR A 149 5.23 -9.27 -43.40
C TYR A 149 5.45 -8.33 -44.61
N ILE A 150 6.44 -7.43 -44.49
CA ILE A 150 6.79 -6.47 -45.57
C ILE A 150 7.54 -7.17 -46.71
N VAL A 151 8.39 -8.18 -46.40
CA VAL A 151 9.27 -8.83 -47.38
C VAL A 151 8.64 -10.06 -48.01
N SER A 152 7.79 -10.79 -47.31
CA SER A 152 7.14 -12.01 -47.77
C SER A 152 5.78 -12.17 -47.09
N SER A 153 4.80 -12.80 -47.75
CA SER A 153 3.54 -13.18 -47.12
C SER A 153 3.80 -14.26 -46.06
N PRO A 154 3.93 -13.94 -44.78
CA PRO A 154 4.30 -14.91 -43.76
C PRO A 154 3.17 -15.92 -43.58
N GLY A 155 3.52 -17.20 -43.62
CA GLY A 155 2.58 -18.26 -43.21
C GLY A 155 2.17 -18.15 -41.75
N ASN A 156 1.05 -18.77 -41.38
CA ASN A 156 0.53 -18.81 -40.01
C ASN A 156 1.56 -19.23 -38.95
N VAL A 157 2.55 -20.05 -39.33
CA VAL A 157 3.62 -20.52 -38.42
C VAL A 157 4.49 -19.37 -37.95
N PHE A 158 4.85 -18.44 -38.84
CA PHE A 158 5.68 -17.30 -38.44
C PHE A 158 4.96 -16.35 -37.51
N ILE A 159 3.67 -16.07 -37.76
CA ILE A 159 2.84 -15.24 -36.87
C ILE A 159 2.69 -15.93 -35.51
N ALA A 160 2.50 -17.26 -35.50
CA ALA A 160 2.42 -18.04 -34.28
C ALA A 160 3.70 -17.95 -33.43
N VAL A 161 4.86 -18.16 -34.08
CA VAL A 161 6.18 -18.06 -33.43
C VAL A 161 6.38 -16.65 -32.86
N SER A 162 6.07 -15.61 -33.64
CA SER A 162 6.14 -14.21 -33.17
C SER A 162 5.27 -13.98 -31.95
N ALA A 163 4.03 -14.46 -31.94
CA ALA A 163 3.10 -14.29 -30.82
C ALA A 163 3.58 -15.02 -29.55
N TYR A 164 4.07 -16.26 -29.68
CA TYR A 164 4.50 -17.04 -28.52
C TYR A 164 5.85 -16.58 -27.97
N ILE A 165 6.83 -16.21 -28.82
CA ILE A 165 8.13 -15.72 -28.37
C ILE A 165 8.01 -14.35 -27.72
N SER A 166 7.12 -13.48 -28.20
CA SER A 166 6.93 -12.13 -27.63
C SER A 166 6.48 -12.17 -26.19
N LEU A 167 5.81 -13.23 -25.73
CA LEU A 167 5.33 -13.31 -24.35
C LEU A 167 6.48 -13.44 -23.31
N PRO A 168 7.34 -14.46 -23.35
CA PRO A 168 8.48 -14.56 -22.45
C PRO A 168 9.46 -13.39 -22.63
N MET A 169 9.64 -12.89 -23.85
CA MET A 169 10.47 -11.73 -24.11
C MET A 169 9.93 -10.46 -23.46
N ALA A 170 8.61 -10.28 -23.39
CA ALA A 170 8.01 -9.13 -22.71
C ALA A 170 8.30 -9.12 -21.20
N PHE A 171 8.26 -10.27 -20.53
CA PHE A 171 8.65 -10.39 -19.13
C PHE A 171 10.14 -10.10 -18.93
N LEU A 172 11.01 -10.67 -19.78
CA LEU A 172 12.44 -10.43 -19.71
C LEU A 172 12.78 -8.96 -19.99
N ALA A 173 12.17 -8.36 -21.02
CA ALA A 173 12.38 -6.97 -21.36
C ALA A 173 11.92 -6.03 -20.24
N GLU A 174 10.75 -6.29 -19.63
CA GLU A 174 10.29 -5.50 -18.47
C GLU A 174 11.27 -5.58 -17.31
N GLU A 175 11.77 -6.77 -17.00
CA GLU A 175 12.74 -6.97 -15.92
C GLU A 175 14.08 -6.27 -16.22
N LEU A 176 14.62 -6.38 -17.42
CA LEU A 176 15.84 -5.70 -17.85
C LEU A 176 15.69 -4.18 -17.83
N LEU A 177 14.56 -3.66 -18.34
CA LEU A 177 14.27 -2.23 -18.31
C LEU A 177 14.17 -1.69 -16.87
N GLN A 178 13.54 -2.45 -15.96
CA GLN A 178 13.47 -2.05 -14.55
C GLN A 178 14.83 -2.07 -13.85
N ARG A 179 15.71 -3.01 -14.19
CA ARG A 179 17.04 -3.15 -13.57
C ARG A 179 18.04 -2.13 -14.10
N HIS A 180 18.17 -2.04 -15.42
CA HIS A 180 19.25 -1.27 -16.06
C HIS A 180 18.88 0.17 -16.41
N PHE A 181 17.59 0.44 -16.62
CA PHE A 181 17.09 1.76 -17.01
C PHE A 181 16.22 2.41 -15.94
N ALA A 182 16.53 2.16 -14.66
CA ALA A 182 15.79 2.73 -13.53
C ALA A 182 15.75 4.27 -13.55
N GLY A 183 16.84 4.93 -13.95
CA GLY A 183 16.94 6.39 -14.04
C GLY A 183 16.05 7.02 -15.12
N SER A 184 15.86 6.32 -16.26
CA SER A 184 14.99 6.75 -17.37
C SER A 184 13.58 6.16 -17.33
N ARG A 185 13.20 5.54 -16.19
CA ARG A 185 11.92 4.84 -16.01
C ARG A 185 10.71 5.66 -16.44
N ASN A 186 10.66 6.92 -16.07
CA ASN A 186 9.54 7.79 -16.42
C ASN A 186 9.44 8.05 -17.94
N THR A 187 10.51 7.86 -18.69
CA THR A 187 10.53 8.04 -20.14
C THR A 187 10.00 6.82 -20.89
N TRP A 188 10.54 5.64 -20.63
CA TRP A 188 10.10 4.42 -21.33
C TRP A 188 8.72 3.91 -20.87
N LEU A 189 8.26 4.28 -19.67
CA LEU A 189 6.90 3.98 -19.19
C LEU A 189 5.83 4.97 -19.69
N LYS A 190 6.20 6.10 -20.31
CA LYS A 190 5.21 7.10 -20.78
C LYS A 190 4.06 6.50 -21.59
N PRO A 191 4.30 5.63 -22.60
CA PRO A 191 3.20 5.04 -23.37
C PRO A 191 2.30 4.17 -22.51
N SER A 192 2.87 3.34 -21.62
CA SER A 192 2.08 2.51 -20.70
C SER A 192 1.30 3.36 -19.69
N PHE A 193 1.87 4.44 -19.16
CA PHE A 193 1.15 5.36 -18.28
C PHE A 193 0.01 6.09 -19.01
N TRP A 194 0.17 6.37 -20.30
CA TRP A 194 -0.90 6.90 -21.12
C TRP A 194 -2.04 5.88 -21.26
N LEU A 195 -1.72 4.60 -21.56
CA LEU A 195 -2.70 3.51 -21.60
C LEU A 195 -3.41 3.34 -20.26
N GLN A 196 -2.67 3.39 -19.15
CA GLN A 196 -3.25 3.28 -17.82
C GLN A 196 -4.24 4.41 -17.53
N ARG A 197 -3.92 5.66 -17.88
CA ARG A 197 -4.80 6.82 -17.62
C ARG A 197 -6.05 6.83 -18.48
N ASN A 198 -5.94 6.43 -19.74
CA ASN A 198 -7.00 6.65 -20.73
C ASN A 198 -7.80 5.39 -21.06
N ILE A 199 -7.20 4.19 -20.89
CA ILE A 199 -7.80 2.94 -21.38
C ILE A 199 -8.08 1.97 -20.23
N THR A 200 -7.06 1.61 -19.43
CA THR A 200 -7.19 0.50 -18.47
C THR A 200 -7.64 0.90 -17.07
N CYS A 201 -7.54 2.18 -16.70
CA CYS A 201 -8.02 2.70 -15.43
C CYS A 201 -9.10 3.76 -15.62
N SER A 202 -9.96 3.92 -14.63
CA SER A 202 -10.91 5.04 -14.49
C SER A 202 -10.86 5.60 -13.09
N VAL A 203 -11.27 6.86 -12.92
CA VAL A 203 -11.30 7.51 -11.60
C VAL A 203 -12.21 6.71 -10.67
N PRO A 204 -11.66 6.16 -9.56
CA PRO A 204 -12.44 5.36 -8.64
C PRO A 204 -13.31 6.22 -7.73
N GLU A 205 -14.47 5.72 -7.39
CA GLU A 205 -15.35 6.28 -6.37
C GLU A 205 -14.88 5.87 -4.96
N LYS A 206 -15.49 6.46 -3.93
CA LYS A 206 -15.18 6.18 -2.51
C LYS A 206 -15.19 4.68 -2.20
N VAL A 207 -16.21 3.95 -2.65
CA VAL A 207 -16.38 2.51 -2.40
C VAL A 207 -15.21 1.70 -2.96
N HIS A 208 -14.77 2.00 -4.19
CA HIS A 208 -13.66 1.31 -4.84
C HIS A 208 -12.35 1.52 -4.08
N VAL A 209 -12.05 2.79 -3.69
CA VAL A 209 -10.85 3.13 -2.92
C VAL A 209 -10.88 2.46 -1.55
N GLN A 210 -12.02 2.48 -0.84
CA GLN A 210 -12.14 1.84 0.47
C GLN A 210 -12.03 0.32 0.38
N THR A 211 -12.52 -0.30 -0.68
CA THR A 211 -12.38 -1.74 -0.94
C THR A 211 -10.90 -2.09 -1.15
N ALA A 212 -10.19 -1.35 -2.01
CA ALA A 212 -8.77 -1.58 -2.24
C ALA A 212 -7.93 -1.36 -0.96
N ILE A 213 -8.22 -0.31 -0.17
CA ILE A 213 -7.59 -0.08 1.14
C ILE A 213 -7.84 -1.28 2.08
N THR A 214 -9.06 -1.82 2.09
CA THR A 214 -9.42 -2.94 2.98
C THR A 214 -8.61 -4.18 2.66
N ALA A 215 -8.56 -4.58 1.37
CA ALA A 215 -7.78 -5.74 0.94
C ALA A 215 -6.28 -5.54 1.21
N PHE A 216 -5.73 -4.39 0.82
CA PHE A 216 -4.31 -4.09 1.03
C PHE A 216 -3.92 -4.13 2.50
N ARG A 217 -4.71 -3.52 3.37
CA ARG A 217 -4.44 -3.51 4.81
C ARG A 217 -4.52 -4.88 5.44
N MET A 218 -5.55 -5.67 5.09
CA MET A 218 -5.71 -7.03 5.58
C MET A 218 -4.47 -7.87 5.27
N LEU A 219 -3.93 -7.77 4.05
CA LEU A 219 -2.70 -8.44 3.67
C LEU A 219 -1.48 -7.87 4.42
N ALA A 220 -1.33 -6.55 4.44
CA ALA A 220 -0.18 -5.90 5.04
C ALA A 220 -0.09 -6.17 6.55
N GLU A 221 -1.21 -6.17 7.26
CA GLU A 221 -1.28 -6.49 8.68
C GLU A 221 -0.88 -7.95 8.98
N ARG A 222 -1.10 -8.86 8.03
CA ARG A 222 -0.74 -10.26 8.17
C ARG A 222 0.71 -10.55 7.76
N GLU A 223 1.16 -9.97 6.64
CA GLU A 223 2.48 -10.20 6.09
C GLU A 223 3.58 -9.39 6.81
N PHE A 224 3.21 -8.24 7.38
CA PHE A 224 4.13 -7.31 8.04
C PHE A 224 3.67 -6.96 9.45
N PRO A 225 3.63 -7.93 10.38
CA PRO A 225 3.11 -7.70 11.72
C PRO A 225 3.90 -6.65 12.52
N HIS A 226 5.15 -6.38 12.13
CA HIS A 226 6.04 -5.43 12.82
C HIS A 226 6.13 -4.05 12.15
N ARG A 227 5.36 -3.78 11.08
CA ARG A 227 5.37 -2.43 10.47
C ARG A 227 4.41 -1.49 11.21
N PRO A 228 4.81 -0.21 11.43
CA PRO A 228 3.92 0.78 12.05
C PRO A 228 2.66 0.95 11.18
N GLY A 229 1.50 0.77 11.77
CA GLY A 229 0.19 0.83 11.10
C GLY A 229 -0.77 -0.32 11.44
N ARG A 230 -0.28 -1.41 12.01
CA ARG A 230 -1.13 -2.35 12.74
C ARG A 230 -1.67 -1.58 13.95
N LYS A 231 -3.01 -1.53 14.16
CA LYS A 231 -3.50 -1.38 15.52
C LYS A 231 -2.86 -2.52 16.30
N ARG A 232 -1.80 -2.21 17.05
CA ARG A 232 -1.43 -3.05 18.18
C ARG A 232 -2.76 -3.31 18.90
N LYS A 233 -3.14 -4.57 19.16
CA LYS A 233 -3.93 -4.83 20.35
C LYS A 233 -3.37 -3.86 21.37
N GLU A 234 -4.21 -3.07 22.02
CA GLU A 234 -3.78 -2.22 23.14
C GLU A 234 -2.96 -3.10 24.06
N GLN A 235 -1.72 -3.28 23.72
CA GLN A 235 -0.77 -4.00 24.54
C GLN A 235 -0.38 -2.96 25.56
N LEU A 236 -0.71 -3.26 26.77
CA LEU A 236 -0.42 -2.55 28.02
C LEU A 236 1.09 -2.29 28.25
N PHE A 237 1.87 -2.12 27.18
CA PHE A 237 3.26 -1.69 27.32
C PHE A 237 3.29 -0.18 27.41
N MET A 238 3.75 0.29 28.56
CA MET A 238 3.94 1.69 28.85
C MET A 238 5.42 2.03 28.70
N ALA A 239 5.71 3.01 27.86
CA ALA A 239 7.05 3.61 27.80
C ALA A 239 7.15 4.73 28.82
N ILE A 240 8.38 5.01 29.26
CA ILE A 240 8.71 6.19 30.06
C ILE A 240 9.48 7.15 29.17
N VAL A 241 9.06 8.39 29.16
CA VAL A 241 9.74 9.49 28.48
C VAL A 241 10.18 10.50 29.52
N ASP A 242 11.46 10.86 29.47
CA ASP A 242 12.03 11.97 30.21
C ASP A 242 12.26 13.12 29.21
N VAL A 243 11.62 14.26 29.43
CA VAL A 243 11.63 15.37 28.49
C VAL A 243 11.96 16.70 29.19
N THR A 244 12.81 17.48 28.51
CA THR A 244 13.07 18.89 28.83
C THR A 244 12.91 19.74 27.57
N VAL A 245 12.22 20.88 27.71
CA VAL A 245 12.03 21.85 26.62
C VAL A 245 12.59 23.20 27.11
N SER A 246 13.55 23.76 26.37
CA SER A 246 14.24 24.99 26.74
C SER A 246 14.36 25.93 25.55
N PRO A 247 13.82 27.15 25.59
CA PRO A 247 14.16 28.21 24.63
C PRO A 247 15.61 28.62 24.82
N ILE A 248 16.38 28.71 23.72
CA ILE A 248 17.84 28.99 23.77
C ILE A 248 18.10 30.49 23.69
N ASP A 249 17.20 31.23 23.07
CA ASP A 249 17.32 32.69 22.86
C ASP A 249 16.62 33.53 23.94
N LYS A 250 16.24 32.89 25.06
CA LYS A 250 15.58 33.58 26.17
C LYS A 250 16.54 34.51 26.90
N GLN A 251 16.17 35.77 27.08
CA GLN A 251 16.84 36.70 27.95
C GLN A 251 16.45 36.43 29.42
N GLY A 252 17.45 36.21 30.33
CA GLY A 252 17.24 35.89 31.71
C GLY A 252 17.24 34.39 32.01
N THR A 253 17.28 34.04 33.31
CA THR A 253 17.49 32.65 33.80
C THR A 253 16.20 31.95 34.21
N GLY A 254 15.09 32.67 34.39
CA GLY A 254 13.81 32.12 34.86
C GLY A 254 13.05 31.38 33.76
N MET A 255 12.61 30.14 34.05
CA MET A 255 11.85 29.29 33.13
C MET A 255 10.43 28.95 33.61
N SER A 256 10.06 29.46 34.80
CA SER A 256 8.83 29.02 35.49
C SER A 256 7.55 29.21 34.67
N ASP A 257 7.44 30.32 33.93
CA ASP A 257 6.23 30.63 33.13
C ASP A 257 6.09 29.66 31.95
N THR A 258 7.18 29.38 31.26
CA THR A 258 7.19 28.41 30.14
C THR A 258 6.90 27.00 30.67
N VAL A 259 7.50 26.62 31.83
CA VAL A 259 7.25 25.31 32.46
C VAL A 259 5.79 25.17 32.91
N ALA A 260 5.17 26.25 33.46
CA ALA A 260 3.77 26.22 33.84
C ALA A 260 2.86 25.95 32.63
N LYS A 261 3.08 26.63 31.51
CA LYS A 261 2.30 26.39 30.26
C LYS A 261 2.51 24.98 29.71
N ILE A 262 3.74 24.44 29.81
CA ILE A 262 4.02 23.04 29.47
C ILE A 262 3.17 22.10 30.30
N GLN A 263 3.07 22.34 31.61
CA GLN A 263 2.24 21.51 32.50
C GLN A 263 0.76 21.63 32.14
N ASP A 264 0.23 22.83 31.85
CA ASP A 264 -1.15 23.03 31.42
C ASP A 264 -1.51 22.24 30.15
N VAL A 265 -0.57 22.13 29.22
CA VAL A 265 -0.77 21.32 27.99
C VAL A 265 -0.72 19.83 28.31
N LEU A 266 0.24 19.39 29.13
CA LEU A 266 0.36 18.01 29.54
C LEU A 266 -0.86 17.51 30.32
N GLU A 267 -1.45 18.34 31.17
CA GLU A 267 -2.66 17.99 31.95
C GLU A 267 -3.85 17.61 31.07
N LYS A 268 -3.94 18.13 29.84
CA LYS A 268 -4.97 17.74 28.87
C LYS A 268 -4.85 16.28 28.41
N HIS A 269 -3.72 15.66 28.67
CA HIS A 269 -3.45 14.26 28.34
C HIS A 269 -3.52 13.31 29.54
N ASN A 270 -3.92 13.78 30.74
CA ASN A 270 -3.98 12.97 31.98
C ASN A 270 -4.86 11.72 31.87
N ASP A 271 -5.77 11.65 30.91
CA ASP A 271 -6.58 10.46 30.61
C ASP A 271 -5.80 9.33 29.92
N LYS A 272 -4.63 9.64 29.36
CA LYS A 272 -3.81 8.70 28.54
C LYS A 272 -2.40 8.50 29.04
N ILE A 273 -1.82 9.51 29.69
CA ILE A 273 -0.44 9.49 30.16
C ILE A 273 -0.36 9.91 31.64
N ASP A 274 0.50 9.25 32.38
CA ASP A 274 0.88 9.70 33.72
C ASP A 274 2.01 10.73 33.60
N ILE A 275 1.91 11.81 34.40
CA ILE A 275 2.83 12.94 34.38
C ILE A 275 3.44 13.11 35.76
N GLU A 276 4.76 13.19 35.83
CA GLU A 276 5.51 13.48 37.05
C GLU A 276 6.54 14.59 36.80
N MET A 277 6.29 15.77 37.32
CA MET A 277 7.24 16.87 37.24
C MET A 277 8.39 16.66 38.22
N THR A 278 9.61 16.80 37.76
CA THR A 278 10.82 16.78 38.56
C THR A 278 11.54 18.15 38.51
N PRO A 279 12.48 18.44 39.41
CA PRO A 279 13.20 19.70 39.35
C PRO A 279 14.01 19.94 38.06
N MET A 280 14.33 18.89 37.30
CA MET A 280 15.21 18.94 36.14
C MET A 280 14.52 18.58 34.83
N SER A 281 13.37 17.90 34.87
CA SER A 281 12.67 17.39 33.69
C SER A 281 11.22 17.03 34.04
N THR A 282 10.44 16.67 33.01
CA THR A 282 9.12 16.05 33.20
C THR A 282 9.19 14.60 32.75
N LEU A 283 8.75 13.68 33.63
CA LEU A 283 8.61 12.27 33.34
C LEU A 283 7.17 12.01 32.86
N LEU A 284 7.04 11.30 31.77
CA LEU A 284 5.77 10.91 31.19
C LEU A 284 5.73 9.39 31.06
N GLU A 285 4.62 8.74 31.44
CA GLU A 285 4.44 7.30 31.26
C GLU A 285 3.13 7.02 30.53
N GLY A 286 3.18 6.25 29.45
CA GLY A 286 2.02 5.93 28.66
C GLY A 286 2.34 5.15 27.39
N ASN A 287 1.36 5.12 26.46
CA ASN A 287 1.62 4.56 25.14
C ASN A 287 2.58 5.48 24.36
N ILE A 288 3.55 4.90 23.68
CA ILE A 288 4.58 5.66 22.98
C ILE A 288 4.01 6.66 21.95
N ASP A 289 2.91 6.34 21.26
CA ASP A 289 2.30 7.24 20.29
C ASP A 289 1.66 8.47 20.97
N ASP A 290 1.01 8.27 22.14
CA ASP A 290 0.42 9.36 22.94
C ASP A 290 1.53 10.21 23.58
N LEU A 291 2.61 9.59 24.09
CA LEU A 291 3.78 10.28 24.63
C LEU A 291 4.45 11.18 23.60
N LEU A 292 4.70 10.68 22.38
CA LEU A 292 5.30 11.47 21.30
C LEU A 292 4.38 12.59 20.80
N GLN A 293 3.06 12.40 20.88
CA GLN A 293 2.12 13.46 20.58
C GLN A 293 2.19 14.58 21.64
N ALA A 294 2.19 14.23 22.93
CA ALA A 294 2.32 15.19 24.01
C ALA A 294 3.67 15.95 23.94
N VAL A 295 4.77 15.23 23.69
CA VAL A 295 6.10 15.86 23.52
C VAL A 295 6.09 16.85 22.35
N ARG A 296 5.44 16.56 21.25
CA ARG A 296 5.32 17.47 20.12
C ARG A 296 4.55 18.73 20.48
N GLU A 297 3.46 18.60 21.22
CA GLU A 297 2.63 19.75 21.63
C GLU A 297 3.41 20.66 22.58
N ILE A 298 4.12 20.11 23.57
CA ILE A 298 4.93 20.95 24.50
C ILE A 298 6.18 21.57 23.83
N HIS A 299 6.69 20.97 22.76
CA HIS A 299 7.80 21.53 21.98
C HIS A 299 7.41 22.84 21.27
N GLU A 300 6.14 22.98 20.88
CA GLU A 300 5.63 24.18 20.19
C GLU A 300 5.41 25.37 21.13
N ILE A 301 5.23 25.15 22.44
CA ILE A 301 4.89 26.19 23.41
C ILE A 301 5.88 27.37 23.41
N PRO A 302 7.21 27.18 23.47
CA PRO A 302 8.10 28.34 23.43
C PRO A 302 8.04 29.10 22.10
N PHE A 303 7.72 28.46 20.98
CA PHE A 303 7.52 29.17 19.71
C PHE A 303 6.24 30.03 19.74
N GLU A 304 5.18 29.57 20.39
CA GLU A 304 3.96 30.35 20.64
C GLU A 304 4.21 31.54 21.56
N GLU A 305 5.24 31.46 22.43
CA GLU A 305 5.72 32.56 23.27
C GLU A 305 6.63 33.55 22.52
N GLY A 306 6.94 33.27 21.24
CA GLY A 306 7.72 34.15 20.38
C GLY A 306 9.22 33.83 20.35
N TYR A 307 9.68 32.77 21.01
CA TYR A 307 11.07 32.32 20.90
C TYR A 307 11.35 31.74 19.52
N GLN A 308 12.54 31.97 18.98
CA GLN A 308 12.90 31.53 17.63
C GLN A 308 13.74 30.24 17.65
N ARG A 309 14.25 29.83 18.80
CA ARG A 309 15.10 28.65 18.93
C ARG A 309 14.79 27.87 20.21
N VAL A 310 14.45 26.59 20.05
CA VAL A 310 14.08 25.70 21.15
C VAL A 310 14.99 24.46 21.12
N SER A 311 15.48 24.03 22.28
CA SER A 311 16.14 22.76 22.47
C SER A 311 15.21 21.83 23.23
N THR A 312 14.83 20.71 22.63
CA THR A 312 14.07 19.66 23.32
C THR A 312 14.91 18.41 23.43
N ASN A 313 15.18 17.98 24.66
CA ASN A 313 15.85 16.72 24.93
C ASN A 313 14.81 15.69 25.32
N ILE A 314 14.88 14.51 24.70
CA ILE A 314 13.95 13.40 24.92
C ILE A 314 14.76 12.14 25.16
N ARG A 315 14.50 11.48 26.27
CA ARG A 315 15.04 10.16 26.59
C ARG A 315 13.87 9.18 26.74
N ILE A 316 13.89 8.08 26.01
CA ILE A 316 12.81 7.09 25.96
C ILE A 316 13.31 5.76 26.49
N ASP A 317 12.58 5.17 27.46
CA ASP A 317 12.72 3.80 27.92
C ASP A 317 11.45 3.02 27.58
N ASP A 318 11.48 2.23 26.50
CA ASP A 318 10.34 1.41 26.01
C ASP A 318 10.63 -0.07 26.29
N ARG A 319 10.05 -0.57 27.35
CA ARG A 319 10.22 -1.95 27.79
C ARG A 319 9.04 -2.81 27.34
N ARG A 320 9.33 -3.90 26.60
CA ARG A 320 8.32 -4.76 25.97
C ARG A 320 8.23 -6.18 26.54
N ASP A 321 8.99 -6.46 27.57
CA ASP A 321 8.99 -7.72 28.32
C ASP A 321 8.11 -7.66 29.57
N ALA A 322 7.61 -6.46 29.94
CA ALA A 322 6.77 -6.26 31.11
C ALA A 322 5.55 -5.38 30.76
N GLU A 323 4.36 -5.78 31.18
CA GLU A 323 3.11 -5.06 30.98
C GLU A 323 2.82 -4.04 32.10
N GLY A 324 2.07 -2.99 31.76
CA GLY A 324 1.59 -1.96 32.66
C GLY A 324 2.64 -0.92 33.06
N LYS A 325 2.28 -0.08 34.03
CA LYS A 325 3.06 1.07 34.48
C LYS A 325 4.39 0.64 35.12
N GLN A 326 5.49 1.24 34.69
CA GLN A 326 6.84 0.87 35.08
C GLN A 326 7.52 1.89 36.01
N MET A 327 7.15 3.18 35.98
CA MET A 327 7.79 4.22 36.84
C MET A 327 7.75 3.81 38.31
N LYS A 328 6.56 3.53 38.83
CA LYS A 328 6.39 3.11 40.23
C LYS A 328 7.10 1.80 40.56
N LYS A 329 7.00 0.81 39.67
CA LYS A 329 7.65 -0.50 39.85
C LYS A 329 9.16 -0.40 39.91
N LYS A 330 9.80 0.46 39.09
CA LYS A 330 11.24 0.70 39.12
C LYS A 330 11.66 1.32 40.44
N MET A 331 10.90 2.30 40.95
CA MET A 331 11.20 2.92 42.25
C MET A 331 11.05 1.94 43.42
N GLU A 332 10.00 1.10 43.39
CA GLU A 332 9.78 0.04 44.39
C GLU A 332 10.89 -1.01 44.36
N ALA A 333 11.34 -1.44 43.18
CA ALA A 333 12.44 -2.39 43.05
C ALA A 333 13.73 -1.87 43.69
N VAL A 334 14.08 -0.59 43.48
CA VAL A 334 15.24 0.05 44.13
C VAL A 334 15.09 0.14 45.65
N ARG A 335 13.87 0.52 46.14
CA ARG A 335 13.59 0.56 47.58
C ARG A 335 13.74 -0.80 48.24
N ASN A 336 13.28 -1.87 47.57
CA ASN A 336 13.39 -3.24 48.09
C ASN A 336 14.85 -3.74 48.09
N ALA A 337 15.61 -3.44 47.02
CA ALA A 337 17.02 -3.81 46.96
C ALA A 337 17.89 -3.09 48.04
N ARG A 338 17.48 -1.89 48.52
CA ARG A 338 18.18 -1.17 49.61
C ARG A 338 17.83 -1.70 51.00
N LYS A 339 16.81 -2.56 51.14
CA LYS A 339 16.43 -3.17 52.43
C LYS A 339 17.06 -4.55 52.65
N GLN A 340 17.71 -5.11 51.62
CA GLN A 340 18.58 -6.28 51.67
C GLN A 340 20.02 -5.89 51.93
#